data_f0513fada3b1e7d612908298b3fd6a05
#
_entry.id   f0513fada3b1e7d612908298b3fd6a05
#
_cell.length_a   1.000
_cell.length_b   1.000
_cell.length_c   1.000
_cell.angle_alpha   90.00
_cell.angle_beta   90.00
_cell.angle_gamma   90.00
#
_symmetry.space_group_name_H-M   'P 1'
#
loop_
_entity.id
_entity.type
_entity.pdbx_description
1 polymer ?
#
loop_
_entity_poly.entity_id
_entity_poly.type
_entity_poly.pdbx_seq_one_letter_code
_entity_poly.pdbx_strand_id
1 'polypeptide(L)'
;VTEIFRALRLEKNYSKDEILETYLNLVYFGNGCNGIEAAAESYFGKTVGELSIAEAASIVGITQFPYKYDPSRGDWYREQNKERQLTVLYKMHELGKISDEEYEQAKVEPLVFSWDPGFVPSAGVASRVDTASSTEYDSYFVERMFNDIVADMHEQLGYDESVAKDLLYTGGYSIYCTVDPKVQSIVESVYADRNNLNYTSSKGELLQSGATIIDNTTGDIVAVAGRVGEREGRFLLDYSTVVRQCGSAIKPLSVYAPA
;
A
#
# COMPACT_ATOMS: atom_id res chain seq x y z
N VAL A 1 -32.02 3.76 -14.28
CA VAL A 1 -32.90 4.75 -13.58
C VAL A 1 -32.35 5.06 -12.20
N THR A 2 -32.00 4.07 -11.39
CA THR A 2 -31.49 4.25 -10.00
C THR A 2 -30.21 5.07 -9.93
N GLU A 3 -29.28 4.90 -10.87
CA GLU A 3 -28.00 5.63 -10.94
C GLU A 3 -28.22 7.13 -11.18
N ILE A 4 -29.14 7.49 -12.07
CA ILE A 4 -29.46 8.89 -12.36
C ILE A 4 -29.98 9.60 -11.10
N PHE A 5 -30.89 8.98 -10.35
CA PHE A 5 -31.39 9.56 -9.10
C PHE A 5 -30.30 9.66 -8.02
N ARG A 6 -29.37 8.70 -7.95
CA ARG A 6 -28.22 8.78 -7.03
C ARG A 6 -27.28 9.91 -7.43
N ALA A 7 -26.97 10.06 -8.71
CA ALA A 7 -26.15 11.16 -9.22
C ALA A 7 -26.74 12.53 -8.92
N LEU A 8 -28.05 12.73 -9.19
CA LEU A 8 -28.78 13.97 -8.87
C LEU A 8 -28.77 14.26 -7.36
N ARG A 9 -28.87 13.22 -6.51
CA ARG A 9 -28.81 13.37 -5.06
C ARG A 9 -27.42 13.76 -4.60
N LEU A 10 -26.35 13.22 -5.22
CA LEU A 10 -24.97 13.60 -4.97
C LEU A 10 -24.74 15.07 -5.32
N GLU A 11 -25.08 15.51 -6.54
CA GLU A 11 -24.93 16.90 -6.98
C GLU A 11 -25.76 17.90 -6.15
N LYS A 12 -26.85 17.46 -5.52
CA LYS A 12 -27.64 18.31 -4.63
C LYS A 12 -26.97 18.55 -3.27
N ASN A 13 -26.20 17.56 -2.77
CA ASN A 13 -25.66 17.58 -1.41
C ASN A 13 -24.17 17.94 -1.36
N TYR A 14 -23.45 17.81 -2.45
CA TYR A 14 -22.00 18.03 -2.55
C TYR A 14 -21.67 18.92 -3.74
N SER A 15 -20.65 19.74 -3.61
CA SER A 15 -20.09 20.52 -4.72
C SER A 15 -19.39 19.59 -5.73
N LYS A 16 -19.17 20.11 -6.94
CA LYS A 16 -18.43 19.34 -7.96
C LYS A 16 -17.00 19.03 -7.54
N ASP A 17 -16.36 19.93 -6.79
CA ASP A 17 -15.00 19.76 -6.29
C ASP A 17 -14.94 18.64 -5.24
N GLU A 18 -15.87 18.61 -4.28
CA GLU A 18 -15.98 17.53 -3.29
C GLU A 18 -16.26 16.17 -3.95
N ILE A 19 -17.09 16.13 -4.99
CA ILE A 19 -17.37 14.90 -5.74
C ILE A 19 -16.10 14.44 -6.47
N LEU A 20 -15.37 15.37 -7.12
CA LEU A 20 -14.15 15.05 -7.85
C LEU A 20 -13.03 14.60 -6.90
N GLU A 21 -12.86 15.30 -5.79
CA GLU A 21 -11.88 14.92 -4.76
C GLU A 21 -12.17 13.52 -4.22
N THR A 22 -13.43 13.24 -3.85
CA THR A 22 -13.84 11.91 -3.41
C THR A 22 -13.59 10.85 -4.49
N TYR A 23 -13.93 11.14 -5.75
CA TYR A 23 -13.68 10.23 -6.86
C TYR A 23 -12.19 9.92 -7.02
N LEU A 24 -11.34 10.95 -7.03
CA LEU A 24 -9.89 10.80 -7.19
C LEU A 24 -9.25 10.04 -6.04
N ASN A 25 -9.81 10.14 -4.83
CA ASN A 25 -9.32 9.39 -3.66
C ASN A 25 -9.78 7.93 -3.62
N LEU A 26 -10.83 7.56 -4.36
CA LEU A 26 -11.40 6.21 -4.33
C LEU A 26 -11.09 5.38 -5.58
N VAL A 27 -10.87 6.01 -6.73
CA VAL A 27 -10.73 5.29 -7.99
C VAL A 27 -9.43 4.48 -8.03
N TYR A 28 -9.52 3.30 -8.64
CA TYR A 28 -8.37 2.41 -8.83
C TYR A 28 -7.53 2.84 -10.04
N PHE A 29 -6.24 3.06 -9.83
CA PHE A 29 -5.27 3.51 -10.83
C PHE A 29 -4.32 2.40 -11.33
N GLY A 30 -4.59 1.13 -11.07
CA GLY A 30 -3.63 0.05 -11.39
C GLY A 30 -2.56 -0.13 -10.31
N ASN A 31 -1.69 -1.12 -10.47
CA ASN A 31 -0.55 -1.40 -9.58
C ASN A 31 -0.87 -1.40 -8.07
N GLY A 32 -2.08 -1.85 -7.70
CA GLY A 32 -2.52 -1.85 -6.29
C GLY A 32 -2.89 -0.47 -5.74
N CYS A 33 -2.87 0.60 -6.55
CA CYS A 33 -3.11 1.97 -6.11
C CYS A 33 -4.59 2.33 -6.13
N ASN A 34 -5.19 2.54 -4.97
CA ASN A 34 -6.48 3.19 -4.81
C ASN A 34 -6.24 4.64 -4.39
N GLY A 35 -6.77 5.58 -5.15
CA GLY A 35 -6.56 7.01 -4.95
C GLY A 35 -5.35 7.59 -5.65
N ILE A 36 -5.47 8.89 -5.99
CA ILE A 36 -4.50 9.61 -6.83
C ILE A 36 -3.15 9.82 -6.14
N GLU A 37 -3.12 10.04 -4.81
CA GLU A 37 -1.88 10.22 -4.07
C GLU A 37 -1.05 8.93 -4.08
N ALA A 38 -1.68 7.79 -3.79
CA ALA A 38 -1.01 6.48 -3.87
C ALA A 38 -0.47 6.20 -5.28
N ALA A 39 -1.20 6.60 -6.32
CA ALA A 39 -0.76 6.47 -7.70
C ALA A 39 0.43 7.39 -8.01
N ALA A 40 0.40 8.66 -7.57
CA ALA A 40 1.48 9.61 -7.77
C ALA A 40 2.79 9.14 -7.11
N GLU A 41 2.70 8.65 -5.88
CA GLU A 41 3.84 8.07 -5.15
C GLU A 41 4.35 6.79 -5.82
N SER A 42 3.47 5.88 -6.19
CA SER A 42 3.84 4.59 -6.78
C SER A 42 4.46 4.74 -8.17
N TYR A 43 3.85 5.54 -9.06
CA TYR A 43 4.31 5.65 -10.44
C TYR A 43 5.47 6.62 -10.61
N PHE A 44 5.47 7.74 -9.88
CA PHE A 44 6.41 8.84 -10.08
C PHE A 44 7.19 9.23 -8.83
N GLY A 45 6.97 8.57 -7.67
CA GLY A 45 7.62 8.93 -6.41
C GLY A 45 7.46 10.41 -6.06
N LYS A 46 6.27 10.96 -6.31
CA LYS A 46 5.91 12.37 -6.12
C LYS A 46 4.60 12.47 -5.37
N THR A 47 4.39 13.55 -4.64
CA THR A 47 3.06 13.92 -4.18
C THR A 47 2.21 14.41 -5.35
N VAL A 48 0.89 14.38 -5.23
CA VAL A 48 -0.02 14.87 -6.30
C VAL A 48 0.31 16.30 -6.72
N GLY A 49 0.67 17.16 -5.75
CA GLY A 49 1.01 18.56 -6.02
C GLY A 49 2.32 18.78 -6.80
N GLU A 50 3.19 17.76 -6.88
CA GLU A 50 4.47 17.79 -7.59
C GLU A 50 4.40 17.18 -9.00
N LEU A 51 3.25 16.59 -9.37
CA LEU A 51 3.09 15.99 -10.70
C LEU A 51 3.13 17.05 -11.79
N SER A 52 3.85 16.74 -12.86
CA SER A 52 3.73 17.52 -14.09
C SER A 52 2.39 17.25 -14.79
N ILE A 53 2.02 18.11 -15.75
CA ILE A 53 0.81 17.91 -16.57
C ILE A 53 0.90 16.58 -17.32
N ALA A 54 2.08 16.21 -17.81
CA ALA A 54 2.31 14.96 -18.51
C ALA A 54 2.12 13.73 -17.60
N GLU A 55 2.66 13.78 -16.38
CA GLU A 55 2.53 12.72 -15.38
C GLU A 55 1.09 12.57 -14.91
N ALA A 56 0.41 13.67 -14.59
CA ALA A 56 -0.99 13.67 -14.21
C ALA A 56 -1.90 13.08 -15.31
N ALA A 57 -1.67 13.45 -16.58
CA ALA A 57 -2.41 12.91 -17.72
C ALA A 57 -2.16 11.40 -17.92
N SER A 58 -0.95 10.93 -17.62
CA SER A 58 -0.61 9.49 -17.65
C SER A 58 -1.42 8.72 -16.61
N ILE A 59 -1.40 9.17 -15.34
CA ILE A 59 -2.14 8.51 -14.24
C ILE A 59 -3.65 8.51 -14.53
N VAL A 60 -4.23 9.66 -14.87
CA VAL A 60 -5.67 9.76 -15.17
C VAL A 60 -6.06 8.86 -16.33
N GLY A 61 -5.17 8.69 -17.32
CA GLY A 61 -5.40 7.78 -18.44
C GLY A 61 -5.62 6.32 -18.05
N ILE A 62 -5.05 5.88 -16.91
CA ILE A 62 -5.15 4.50 -16.43
C ILE A 62 -6.58 4.15 -16.00
N THR A 63 -7.33 5.09 -15.45
CA THR A 63 -8.67 4.85 -14.89
C THR A 63 -9.66 4.25 -15.87
N GLN A 64 -9.50 4.52 -17.18
CA GLN A 64 -10.41 4.01 -18.20
C GLN A 64 -10.34 2.49 -18.34
N PHE A 65 -9.15 1.92 -18.29
CA PHE A 65 -8.92 0.48 -18.37
C PHE A 65 -7.57 0.12 -17.75
N PRO A 66 -7.50 -0.01 -16.39
CA PRO A 66 -6.26 -0.21 -15.65
C PRO A 66 -5.43 -1.40 -16.17
N TYR A 67 -6.10 -2.50 -16.56
CA TYR A 67 -5.43 -3.67 -17.09
C TYR A 67 -4.60 -3.37 -18.34
N LYS A 68 -5.01 -2.41 -19.19
CA LYS A 68 -4.35 -2.06 -20.46
C LYS A 68 -3.36 -0.91 -20.32
N TYR A 69 -3.69 0.07 -19.45
CA TYR A 69 -2.97 1.34 -19.41
C TYR A 69 -2.04 1.47 -18.21
N ASP A 70 -1.87 0.42 -17.39
CA ASP A 70 -0.93 0.39 -16.29
C ASP A 70 0.52 0.18 -16.78
N PRO A 71 1.40 1.21 -16.75
CA PRO A 71 2.74 1.16 -17.31
C PRO A 71 3.70 0.26 -16.52
N SER A 72 3.36 -0.13 -15.27
CA SER A 72 4.18 -1.01 -14.44
C SER A 72 4.29 -2.44 -14.98
N ARG A 73 3.40 -2.80 -15.91
CA ARG A 73 3.28 -4.16 -16.44
C ARG A 73 4.24 -4.49 -17.59
N GLY A 74 5.05 -3.51 -18.04
CA GLY A 74 6.05 -3.70 -19.07
C GLY A 74 5.93 -2.74 -20.28
N ASP A 75 6.85 -2.86 -21.23
CA ASP A 75 7.06 -1.87 -22.29
C ASP A 75 5.83 -1.66 -23.19
N TRP A 76 5.14 -2.72 -23.57
CA TRP A 76 3.91 -2.59 -24.36
C TRP A 76 2.84 -1.77 -23.64
N TYR A 77 2.71 -1.96 -22.32
CA TYR A 77 1.75 -1.22 -21.49
C TYR A 77 2.17 0.25 -21.34
N ARG A 78 3.48 0.52 -21.27
CA ARG A 78 4.02 1.90 -21.28
C ARG A 78 3.65 2.63 -22.57
N GLU A 79 3.76 1.95 -23.72
CA GLU A 79 3.34 2.51 -25.03
C GLU A 79 1.83 2.80 -25.03
N GLN A 80 1.01 1.86 -24.57
CA GLN A 80 -0.43 2.05 -24.48
C GLN A 80 -0.81 3.20 -23.53
N ASN A 81 -0.10 3.33 -22.40
CA ASN A 81 -0.26 4.46 -21.48
C ASN A 81 0.11 5.78 -22.17
N LYS A 82 1.24 5.83 -22.91
CA LYS A 82 1.66 7.03 -23.63
C LYS A 82 0.63 7.47 -24.67
N GLU A 83 0.09 6.54 -25.46
CA GLU A 83 -0.98 6.85 -26.43
C GLU A 83 -2.23 7.40 -25.72
N ARG A 84 -2.57 6.82 -24.58
CA ARG A 84 -3.71 7.30 -23.78
C ARG A 84 -3.44 8.65 -23.16
N GLN A 85 -2.25 8.89 -22.62
CA GLN A 85 -1.79 10.19 -22.12
C GLN A 85 -1.97 11.30 -23.18
N LEU A 86 -1.51 11.04 -24.42
CA LEU A 86 -1.66 12.00 -25.52
C LEU A 86 -3.13 12.31 -25.82
N THR A 87 -4.03 11.33 -25.70
CA THR A 87 -5.46 11.53 -25.84
C THR A 87 -6.03 12.44 -24.72
N VAL A 88 -5.57 12.23 -23.48
CA VAL A 88 -5.98 13.05 -22.33
C VAL A 88 -5.48 14.48 -22.49
N LEU A 89 -4.19 14.67 -22.83
CA LEU A 89 -3.60 15.98 -23.08
C LEU A 89 -4.33 16.74 -24.21
N TYR A 90 -4.64 16.06 -25.32
CA TYR A 90 -5.42 16.65 -26.39
C TYR A 90 -6.79 17.15 -25.90
N LYS A 91 -7.49 16.36 -25.07
CA LYS A 91 -8.78 16.76 -24.51
C LYS A 91 -8.66 17.91 -23.52
N MET A 92 -7.61 17.94 -22.70
CA MET A 92 -7.34 19.07 -21.78
C MET A 92 -7.14 20.37 -22.57
N HIS A 93 -6.37 20.31 -23.66
CA HIS A 93 -6.14 21.43 -24.55
C HIS A 93 -7.42 21.86 -25.29
N GLU A 94 -8.15 20.94 -25.91
CA GLU A 94 -9.43 21.19 -26.59
C GLU A 94 -10.45 21.91 -25.68
N LEU A 95 -10.46 21.56 -24.40
CA LEU A 95 -11.33 22.15 -23.37
C LEU A 95 -10.77 23.43 -22.75
N GLY A 96 -9.62 23.94 -23.23
CA GLY A 96 -8.98 25.14 -22.71
C GLY A 96 -8.49 25.02 -21.25
N LYS A 97 -8.17 23.79 -20.80
CA LYS A 97 -7.64 23.53 -19.46
C LYS A 97 -6.14 23.72 -19.36
N ILE A 98 -5.44 23.61 -20.48
CA ILE A 98 -4.01 23.89 -20.65
C ILE A 98 -3.81 24.74 -21.89
N SER A 99 -2.78 25.56 -21.89
CA SER A 99 -2.38 26.41 -23.04
C SER A 99 -1.74 25.60 -24.17
N ASP A 100 -1.56 26.23 -25.34
CA ASP A 100 -0.83 25.64 -26.46
C ASP A 100 0.60 25.26 -26.07
N GLU A 101 1.27 26.12 -25.31
CA GLU A 101 2.65 25.93 -24.84
C GLU A 101 2.75 24.74 -23.87
N GLU A 102 1.86 24.67 -22.89
CA GLU A 102 1.81 23.56 -21.91
C GLU A 102 1.48 22.23 -22.62
N TYR A 103 0.58 22.24 -23.61
CA TYR A 103 0.24 21.06 -24.39
C TYR A 103 1.46 20.54 -25.15
N GLU A 104 2.17 21.41 -25.90
CA GLU A 104 3.32 20.99 -26.68
C GLU A 104 4.49 20.51 -25.78
N GLN A 105 4.69 21.12 -24.62
CA GLN A 105 5.68 20.68 -23.64
C GLN A 105 5.32 19.31 -23.07
N ALA A 106 4.08 19.12 -22.60
CA ALA A 106 3.65 17.88 -21.97
C ALA A 106 3.65 16.68 -22.95
N LYS A 107 3.45 16.90 -24.25
CA LYS A 107 3.52 15.85 -25.27
C LYS A 107 4.91 15.23 -25.39
N VAL A 108 5.94 16.05 -25.35
CA VAL A 108 7.34 15.64 -25.56
C VAL A 108 8.06 15.31 -24.25
N GLU A 109 7.46 15.62 -23.11
CA GLU A 109 8.03 15.32 -21.79
C GLU A 109 8.22 13.81 -21.63
N PRO A 110 9.44 13.36 -21.29
CA PRO A 110 9.69 11.95 -21.00
C PRO A 110 9.08 11.60 -19.63
N LEU A 111 8.34 10.51 -19.56
CA LEU A 111 7.85 9.97 -18.29
C LEU A 111 8.94 9.07 -17.70
N VAL A 112 9.40 9.44 -16.50
CA VAL A 112 10.36 8.66 -15.71
C VAL A 112 9.60 8.02 -14.55
N PHE A 113 9.45 6.71 -14.60
CA PHE A 113 8.72 5.97 -13.57
C PHE A 113 9.63 5.55 -12.41
N SER A 114 9.04 5.29 -11.25
CA SER A 114 9.75 4.94 -10.01
C SER A 114 10.64 3.70 -10.10
N TRP A 115 10.38 2.82 -11.06
CA TRP A 115 11.19 1.62 -11.34
C TRP A 115 12.21 1.81 -12.46
N ASP A 116 12.34 3.00 -13.03
CA ASP A 116 13.32 3.26 -14.09
C ASP A 116 14.74 3.42 -13.49
N PRO A 117 15.78 2.95 -14.20
CA PRO A 117 17.16 3.10 -13.71
C PRO A 117 17.53 4.56 -13.46
N GLY A 118 18.05 4.84 -12.27
CA GLY A 118 18.47 6.19 -11.87
C GLY A 118 17.33 7.08 -11.38
N PHE A 119 16.15 6.54 -11.18
CA PHE A 119 15.04 7.26 -10.56
C PHE A 119 15.40 7.77 -9.16
N VAL A 120 14.94 8.97 -8.82
CA VAL A 120 15.08 9.57 -7.47
C VAL A 120 13.72 10.16 -7.08
N PRO A 121 13.12 9.72 -5.96
CA PRO A 121 11.85 10.26 -5.50
C PRO A 121 11.97 11.75 -5.12
N SER A 122 10.86 12.46 -5.18
CA SER A 122 10.81 13.86 -4.76
C SER A 122 11.07 14.02 -3.27
N ALA A 123 11.50 15.23 -2.86
CA ALA A 123 11.72 15.52 -1.45
C ALA A 123 10.45 15.36 -0.59
N GLY A 124 9.27 15.57 -1.18
CA GLY A 124 7.98 15.41 -0.52
C GLY A 124 7.69 13.95 -0.16
N VAL A 125 8.10 13.01 -1.01
CA VAL A 125 7.95 11.56 -0.76
C VAL A 125 9.15 11.01 0.01
N ALA A 126 10.38 11.44 -0.31
CA ALA A 126 11.59 11.02 0.40
C ALA A 126 11.50 11.26 1.92
N SER A 127 10.89 12.36 2.34
CA SER A 127 10.66 12.64 3.77
C SER A 127 9.65 11.70 4.45
N ARG A 128 8.81 11.02 3.66
CA ARG A 128 7.86 9.98 4.15
C ARG A 128 8.50 8.58 4.12
N VAL A 129 9.48 8.37 3.24
CA VAL A 129 10.14 7.07 3.01
C VAL A 129 11.21 6.75 4.07
N ASP A 130 11.66 7.69 4.90
CA ASP A 130 12.57 7.41 6.03
C ASP A 130 11.99 6.43 7.09
N THR A 131 10.77 5.95 6.89
CA THR A 131 10.11 4.95 7.74
C THR A 131 9.66 3.68 7.01
N ALA A 132 9.77 3.61 5.69
CA ALA A 132 9.42 2.39 4.94
C ALA A 132 10.71 1.75 4.38
N SER A 133 11.14 0.65 4.99
CA SER A 133 12.11 -0.25 4.36
C SER A 133 11.60 -0.61 2.96
N SER A 134 12.47 -0.55 1.98
CA SER A 134 12.22 -0.87 0.56
C SER A 134 11.97 -2.37 0.35
N THR A 135 10.96 -2.92 1.00
CA THR A 135 10.51 -4.28 0.75
C THR A 135 9.28 -4.22 -0.14
N GLU A 136 9.29 -5.01 -1.19
CA GLU A 136 8.18 -5.20 -2.14
C GLU A 136 6.85 -5.60 -1.45
N TYR A 137 6.89 -5.89 -0.17
CA TYR A 137 5.78 -6.36 0.65
C TYR A 137 5.70 -5.62 1.99
N ASP A 138 4.49 -5.39 2.47
CA ASP A 138 4.25 -4.84 3.80
C ASP A 138 4.87 -5.71 4.90
N SER A 139 5.26 -5.13 6.04
CA SER A 139 5.78 -5.89 7.17
C SER A 139 4.73 -6.85 7.75
N TYR A 140 5.17 -7.91 8.46
CA TYR A 140 4.24 -8.77 9.20
C TYR A 140 3.42 -8.00 10.24
N PHE A 141 4.00 -6.93 10.80
CA PHE A 141 3.27 -6.05 11.71
C PHE A 141 2.08 -5.37 11.00
N VAL A 142 2.32 -4.79 9.82
CA VAL A 142 1.28 -4.08 9.05
C VAL A 142 0.19 -5.04 8.59
N GLU A 143 0.56 -6.23 8.09
CA GLU A 143 -0.43 -7.23 7.68
C GLU A 143 -1.27 -7.75 8.85
N ARG A 144 -0.64 -7.95 10.01
CA ARG A 144 -1.36 -8.33 11.22
C ARG A 144 -2.33 -7.26 11.66
N MET A 145 -1.85 -6.01 11.78
CA MET A 145 -2.70 -4.86 12.10
C MET A 145 -3.89 -4.75 11.13
N PHE A 146 -3.66 -4.91 9.83
CA PHE A 146 -4.72 -4.90 8.83
C PHE A 146 -5.76 -6.00 9.09
N ASN A 147 -5.32 -7.22 9.36
CA ASN A 147 -6.22 -8.33 9.66
C ASN A 147 -6.99 -8.13 10.97
N ASP A 148 -6.34 -7.60 12.01
CA ASP A 148 -6.97 -7.29 13.29
C ASP A 148 -8.07 -6.23 13.12
N ILE A 149 -7.81 -5.16 12.35
CA ILE A 149 -8.81 -4.13 12.06
C ILE A 149 -9.98 -4.71 11.25
N VAL A 150 -9.72 -5.55 10.25
CA VAL A 150 -10.78 -6.22 9.48
C VAL A 150 -11.67 -7.07 10.39
N ALA A 151 -11.05 -7.83 11.30
CA ALA A 151 -11.77 -8.64 12.28
C ALA A 151 -12.62 -7.77 13.22
N ASP A 152 -12.05 -6.69 13.74
CA ASP A 152 -12.78 -5.73 14.59
C ASP A 152 -13.95 -5.07 13.86
N MET A 153 -13.77 -4.68 12.60
CA MET A 153 -14.84 -4.12 11.79
C MET A 153 -15.96 -5.14 11.55
N HIS A 154 -15.60 -6.40 11.38
CA HIS A 154 -16.57 -7.49 11.24
C HIS A 154 -17.33 -7.73 12.55
N GLU A 155 -16.61 -7.92 13.66
CA GLU A 155 -17.20 -8.29 14.95
C GLU A 155 -17.96 -7.15 15.62
N GLN A 156 -17.44 -5.93 15.57
CA GLN A 156 -18.01 -4.79 16.31
C GLN A 156 -18.98 -3.96 15.47
N LEU A 157 -18.75 -3.84 14.16
CA LEU A 157 -19.55 -3.01 13.27
C LEU A 157 -20.45 -3.82 12.33
N GLY A 158 -20.29 -5.15 12.29
CA GLY A 158 -21.12 -6.05 11.47
C GLY A 158 -20.84 -5.96 9.97
N TYR A 159 -19.70 -5.43 9.56
CA TYR A 159 -19.32 -5.42 8.15
C TYR A 159 -18.94 -6.84 7.68
N ASP A 160 -19.26 -7.14 6.42
CA ASP A 160 -18.66 -8.29 5.76
C ASP A 160 -17.15 -8.06 5.61
N GLU A 161 -16.32 -9.12 5.76
CA GLU A 161 -14.86 -8.99 5.69
C GLU A 161 -14.37 -8.37 4.37
N SER A 162 -15.04 -8.68 3.25
CA SER A 162 -14.70 -8.09 1.95
C SER A 162 -14.99 -6.58 1.93
N VAL A 163 -16.10 -6.16 2.51
CA VAL A 163 -16.46 -4.75 2.65
C VAL A 163 -15.51 -4.03 3.59
N ALA A 164 -15.12 -4.65 4.71
CA ALA A 164 -14.15 -4.09 5.65
C ALA A 164 -12.80 -3.85 4.98
N LYS A 165 -12.31 -4.83 4.20
CA LYS A 165 -11.07 -4.69 3.42
C LYS A 165 -11.15 -3.55 2.40
N ASP A 166 -12.23 -3.49 1.63
CA ASP A 166 -12.44 -2.41 0.65
C ASP A 166 -12.49 -1.04 1.33
N LEU A 167 -13.17 -0.94 2.47
CA LEU A 167 -13.23 0.30 3.25
C LEU A 167 -11.85 0.72 3.78
N LEU A 168 -11.01 -0.20 4.24
CA LEU A 168 -9.65 0.14 4.70
C LEU A 168 -8.79 0.70 3.58
N TYR A 169 -8.92 0.20 2.36
CA TYR A 169 -8.16 0.70 1.21
C TYR A 169 -8.74 1.98 0.61
N THR A 170 -10.05 2.20 0.71
CA THR A 170 -10.74 3.27 -0.03
C THR A 170 -11.34 4.34 0.87
N GLY A 171 -11.44 4.08 2.17
CA GLY A 171 -12.16 4.94 3.12
C GLY A 171 -11.37 6.16 3.63
N GLY A 172 -10.12 6.34 3.18
CA GLY A 172 -9.29 7.49 3.57
C GLY A 172 -8.92 7.50 5.07
N TYR A 173 -8.84 6.35 5.71
CA TYR A 173 -8.50 6.25 7.13
C TYR A 173 -7.03 6.55 7.39
N SER A 174 -6.75 7.28 8.46
CA SER A 174 -5.41 7.38 9.04
C SER A 174 -5.30 6.39 10.18
N ILE A 175 -4.41 5.40 10.05
CA ILE A 175 -4.25 4.34 11.05
C ILE A 175 -3.01 4.65 11.89
N TYR A 176 -3.21 4.84 13.19
CA TYR A 176 -2.13 5.03 14.15
C TYR A 176 -1.83 3.70 14.84
N CYS A 177 -0.58 3.29 14.82
CA CYS A 177 -0.14 2.02 15.39
C CYS A 177 1.08 2.19 16.30
N THR A 178 1.41 1.14 17.02
CA THR A 178 2.48 1.10 18.02
C THR A 178 3.82 0.60 17.49
N VAL A 179 3.94 0.37 16.17
CA VAL A 179 5.17 -0.12 15.57
C VAL A 179 6.34 0.83 15.84
N ASP A 180 7.47 0.29 16.28
CA ASP A 180 8.76 0.99 16.25
C ASP A 180 9.48 0.59 14.94
N PRO A 181 9.62 1.51 13.97
CA PRO A 181 10.21 1.19 12.66
C PRO A 181 11.66 0.66 12.77
N LYS A 182 12.41 1.11 13.77
CA LYS A 182 13.81 0.66 13.98
C LYS A 182 13.84 -0.76 14.51
N VAL A 183 13.00 -1.07 15.50
CA VAL A 183 12.89 -2.42 16.06
C VAL A 183 12.36 -3.37 15.00
N GLN A 184 11.34 -2.98 14.24
CA GLN A 184 10.77 -3.78 13.14
C GLN A 184 11.84 -4.10 12.08
N SER A 185 12.59 -3.11 11.62
CA SER A 185 13.67 -3.31 10.63
C SER A 185 14.76 -4.27 11.12
N ILE A 186 15.15 -4.16 12.42
CA ILE A 186 16.15 -5.06 13.01
C ILE A 186 15.59 -6.49 13.03
N VAL A 187 14.38 -6.68 13.51
CA VAL A 187 13.76 -8.01 13.61
C VAL A 187 13.61 -8.64 12.21
N GLU A 188 13.17 -7.88 11.22
CA GLU A 188 13.07 -8.34 9.84
C GLU A 188 14.43 -8.73 9.25
N SER A 189 15.48 -7.94 9.48
CA SER A 189 16.82 -8.25 8.98
C SER A 189 17.37 -9.55 9.59
N VAL A 190 17.12 -9.80 10.89
CA VAL A 190 17.52 -11.04 11.57
C VAL A 190 16.76 -12.24 11.01
N TYR A 191 15.47 -12.09 10.75
CA TYR A 191 14.61 -13.17 10.26
C TYR A 191 14.80 -13.46 8.77
N ALA A 192 15.14 -12.46 7.97
CA ALA A 192 15.45 -12.62 6.55
C ALA A 192 16.69 -13.48 6.32
N ASP A 193 17.73 -13.32 7.14
CA ASP A 193 18.94 -14.12 7.04
C ASP A 193 18.74 -15.51 7.69
N ARG A 194 18.57 -16.53 6.83
CA ARG A 194 18.41 -17.92 7.27
C ARG A 194 19.61 -18.47 8.05
N ASN A 195 20.79 -17.87 7.96
CA ASN A 195 21.96 -18.31 8.74
C ASN A 195 21.76 -18.06 10.24
N ASN A 196 20.97 -17.07 10.61
CA ASN A 196 20.64 -16.79 12.02
C ASN A 196 19.74 -17.87 12.64
N LEU A 197 18.90 -18.54 11.81
CA LEU A 197 17.90 -19.50 12.25
C LEU A 197 17.92 -20.77 11.37
N ASN A 198 19.11 -21.29 11.08
CA ASN A 198 19.33 -22.40 10.17
C ASN A 198 19.24 -23.76 10.89
N TYR A 199 18.05 -24.15 11.27
CA TYR A 199 17.80 -25.48 11.82
C TYR A 199 16.94 -26.30 10.86
N THR A 200 17.37 -27.55 10.65
CA THR A 200 16.63 -28.50 9.82
C THR A 200 16.20 -29.70 10.66
N SER A 201 14.95 -30.13 10.53
CA SER A 201 14.44 -31.29 11.21
C SER A 201 15.12 -32.58 10.69
N SER A 202 14.98 -33.69 11.41
CA SER A 202 15.43 -35.01 10.94
C SER A 202 14.79 -35.49 9.64
N LYS A 203 13.70 -34.84 9.22
CA LYS A 203 13.00 -35.07 7.94
C LYS A 203 13.42 -34.14 6.82
N GLY A 204 14.42 -33.25 7.05
CA GLY A 204 14.86 -32.27 6.07
C GLY A 204 13.99 -31.02 5.98
N GLU A 205 13.02 -30.82 6.89
CA GLU A 205 12.17 -29.64 6.91
C GLU A 205 12.90 -28.49 7.64
N LEU A 206 12.90 -27.30 7.03
CA LEU A 206 13.45 -26.11 7.65
C LEU A 206 12.55 -25.64 8.82
N LEU A 207 13.18 -25.30 9.94
CA LEU A 207 12.51 -24.69 11.07
C LEU A 207 11.85 -23.38 10.63
N GLN A 208 10.63 -23.18 11.06
CA GLN A 208 9.94 -21.92 10.97
C GLN A 208 9.70 -21.35 12.38
N SER A 209 9.70 -20.03 12.47
CA SER A 209 9.56 -19.31 13.73
C SER A 209 8.84 -18.00 13.49
N GLY A 210 8.15 -17.51 14.49
CA GLY A 210 7.62 -16.16 14.58
C GLY A 210 8.06 -15.51 15.89
N ALA A 211 8.12 -14.19 15.92
CA ALA A 211 8.43 -13.40 17.11
C ALA A 211 7.50 -12.20 17.22
N THR A 212 7.13 -11.87 18.45
CA THR A 212 6.42 -10.64 18.79
C THR A 212 7.24 -9.91 19.83
N ILE A 213 7.57 -8.66 19.58
CA ILE A 213 8.33 -7.79 20.49
C ILE A 213 7.35 -6.84 21.17
N ILE A 214 7.42 -6.79 22.50
CA ILE A 214 6.53 -5.99 23.34
C ILE A 214 7.37 -4.99 24.14
N ASP A 215 6.95 -3.73 24.17
CA ASP A 215 7.50 -2.75 25.12
C ASP A 215 6.96 -3.06 26.51
N ASN A 216 7.85 -3.44 27.40
CA ASN A 216 7.49 -3.80 28.77
C ASN A 216 6.94 -2.62 29.60
N THR A 217 7.15 -1.38 29.15
CA THR A 217 6.68 -0.17 29.84
C THR A 217 5.22 0.11 29.56
N THR A 218 4.81 -0.09 28.30
CA THR A 218 3.45 0.24 27.83
C THR A 218 2.59 -1.01 27.61
N GLY A 219 3.21 -2.16 27.35
CA GLY A 219 2.53 -3.39 26.94
C GLY A 219 2.24 -3.45 25.44
N ASP A 220 2.67 -2.45 24.67
CA ASP A 220 2.42 -2.37 23.23
C ASP A 220 3.28 -3.35 22.44
N ILE A 221 2.71 -3.93 21.38
CA ILE A 221 3.47 -4.66 20.38
C ILE A 221 4.19 -3.64 19.49
N VAL A 222 5.52 -3.67 19.47
CA VAL A 222 6.34 -2.73 18.72
C VAL A 222 7.00 -3.33 17.46
N ALA A 223 7.07 -4.65 17.36
CA ALA A 223 7.53 -5.34 16.15
C ALA A 223 7.01 -6.78 16.07
N VAL A 224 6.88 -7.30 14.85
CA VAL A 224 6.45 -8.67 14.56
C VAL A 224 7.28 -9.24 13.43
N ALA A 225 7.78 -10.47 13.59
CA ALA A 225 8.30 -11.30 12.51
C ALA A 225 7.46 -12.58 12.43
N GLY A 226 6.93 -12.88 11.27
CA GLY A 226 6.02 -13.99 11.07
C GLY A 226 6.66 -15.26 10.51
N ARG A 227 7.86 -15.16 9.90
CA ARG A 227 8.49 -16.29 9.22
C ARG A 227 10.00 -16.09 9.05
N VAL A 228 10.74 -17.21 9.00
CA VAL A 228 12.19 -17.23 8.71
C VAL A 228 12.44 -17.26 7.20
N GLY A 229 13.36 -16.43 6.73
CA GLY A 229 13.77 -16.27 5.34
C GLY A 229 13.22 -14.99 4.72
N GLU A 230 13.72 -14.67 3.53
CA GLU A 230 13.24 -13.53 2.76
C GLU A 230 11.74 -13.67 2.48
N ARG A 231 11.08 -12.53 2.42
CA ARG A 231 9.64 -12.49 2.19
C ARG A 231 9.36 -12.63 0.69
N GLU A 232 8.54 -13.60 0.35
CA GLU A 232 8.22 -13.98 -1.04
C GLU A 232 6.78 -13.59 -1.45
N GLY A 233 6.02 -12.93 -0.57
CA GLY A 233 4.62 -12.58 -0.85
C GLY A 233 3.91 -11.86 0.30
N ARG A 234 2.68 -11.41 0.01
CA ARG A 234 1.75 -10.81 0.99
C ARG A 234 0.91 -11.90 1.65
N PHE A 235 0.47 -11.64 2.88
CA PHE A 235 -0.43 -12.51 3.66
C PHE A 235 0.05 -13.97 3.74
N LEU A 236 1.37 -14.15 3.85
CA LEU A 236 1.95 -15.47 4.11
C LEU A 236 1.60 -15.93 5.53
N LEU A 237 1.71 -17.26 5.75
CA LEU A 237 1.49 -17.83 7.08
C LEU A 237 2.39 -17.17 8.12
N ASP A 238 1.76 -16.50 9.08
CA ASP A 238 2.39 -15.84 10.20
C ASP A 238 2.52 -16.78 11.40
N TYR A 239 3.72 -17.28 11.63
CA TYR A 239 4.01 -18.19 12.73
C TYR A 239 3.96 -17.51 14.11
N SER A 240 3.90 -16.18 14.20
CA SER A 240 3.72 -15.47 15.47
C SER A 240 2.31 -15.62 16.04
N THR A 241 1.33 -15.98 15.18
CA THR A 241 -0.09 -16.16 15.55
C THR A 241 -0.53 -17.62 15.58
N VAL A 242 0.31 -18.56 15.10
CA VAL A 242 -0.05 -19.98 15.04
C VAL A 242 -0.13 -20.57 16.44
N VAL A 243 -1.30 -21.10 16.80
CA VAL A 243 -1.51 -21.76 18.09
C VAL A 243 -0.64 -23.01 18.19
N ARG A 244 0.21 -23.06 19.22
CA ARG A 244 1.10 -24.18 19.52
C ARG A 244 1.06 -24.52 21.02
N GLN A 245 1.45 -25.75 21.35
CA GLN A 245 1.64 -26.11 22.75
C GLN A 245 2.83 -25.31 23.31
N CYS A 246 2.57 -24.56 24.37
CA CYS A 246 3.58 -23.69 24.99
C CYS A 246 4.67 -24.46 25.77
N GLY A 247 4.41 -25.72 26.15
CA GLY A 247 5.35 -26.53 26.92
C GLY A 247 5.81 -25.79 28.19
N SER A 248 7.12 -25.81 28.45
CA SER A 248 7.70 -25.15 29.64
C SER A 248 7.64 -23.62 29.61
N ALA A 249 7.34 -23.00 28.48
CA ALA A 249 7.19 -21.53 28.38
C ALA A 249 5.98 -21.00 29.18
N ILE A 250 5.04 -21.85 29.58
CA ILE A 250 3.91 -21.48 30.46
C ILE A 250 4.34 -21.19 31.91
N LYS A 251 5.52 -21.64 32.34
CA LYS A 251 5.96 -21.55 33.75
C LYS A 251 5.95 -20.14 34.34
N PRO A 252 6.30 -19.06 33.62
CA PRO A 252 6.16 -17.71 34.14
C PRO A 252 4.74 -17.41 34.64
N LEU A 253 3.72 -17.87 33.92
CA LEU A 253 2.32 -17.65 34.26
C LEU A 253 1.77 -18.66 35.27
N SER A 254 2.15 -19.96 35.13
CA SER A 254 1.55 -21.05 35.91
C SER A 254 2.29 -21.36 37.18
N VAL A 255 3.58 -20.98 37.30
CA VAL A 255 4.43 -21.31 38.45
C VAL A 255 4.93 -20.06 39.15
N TYR A 256 5.53 -19.11 38.41
CA TYR A 256 6.22 -17.97 39.06
C TYR A 256 5.29 -16.81 39.42
N ALA A 257 4.27 -16.54 38.58
CA ALA A 257 3.33 -15.45 38.88
C ALA A 257 2.43 -15.72 40.10
N PRO A 258 1.99 -16.99 40.37
CA PRO A 258 1.21 -17.30 41.59
C PRO A 258 2.04 -17.45 42.87
N ALA A 259 3.37 -17.56 42.75
CA ALA A 259 4.27 -17.77 43.91
C ALA A 259 4.75 -16.43 44.52
#